data_14b6a35e49c7cf6ff078a4fcd86e22a0
#
_entry.id   14b6a35e49c7cf6ff078a4fcd86e22a0
#
_cell.length_a   1.000
_cell.length_b   1.000
_cell.length_c   1.000
_cell.angle_alpha   90.00
_cell.angle_beta   90.00
_cell.angle_gamma   90.00
#
_symmetry.space_group_name_H-M   'P 1'
#
loop_
_entity.id
_entity.type
_entity.pdbx_description
1 polymer ?
#
loop_
_entity_poly.entity_id
_entity_poly.type
_entity_poly.pdbx_seq_one_letter_code
_entity_poly.pdbx_strand_id
1 'polypeptide(L)'
;MECPRTLESLHLGVYLLKTYRGKNTRTENNGIGRRAESKNSKWKNHAENSSAAGRDLLTTGYAWWSGNARLISVSGRLLGAHVAHAGLMILWCGAMTLFETAHYIPELPLYEQGCILLPHIATLGWGVDPEGEISGTYAAFVIGVLHLLSASVVGCGGLYHALLGPDTLEENFAYYGYDWRDKNKMTTILGFHLILLGLGCYLLVAKALYFGGIYDTWAAGGGDVVRVTAPTLNPIIIANYALKSPFGGDGWVISVNNLQDLVGGHAWMGSILILGGLFHQNTKPPAFVRRAFIWSGEAYLSYSLGALTICGLTAAVFVWYNNTAYPSEFFGPTAAEASQAQAFTFLVRDQKLGAKVASAQGPTGLGKYLMRSPSGEIIFGGETMRFWDMRAPWVEPLRGPTGLVLTRIRRDIQPWQVRRAAEYMTHAPLGSLNSVGGVATEINTFNYVSPRSWLCTSHFFLGFFMWIGHLWHAGRARAAGAGFEKGISRENEPVLYMRPLD
;
A
#
# COMPACT_ATOMS: atom_id res chain seq x y z
N MET A 1 -23.59 -24.30 -27.67
CA MET A 1 -23.89 -25.03 -26.41
C MET A 1 -24.51 -24.07 -25.46
N GLU A 2 -25.76 -24.35 -25.13
CA GLU A 2 -26.69 -23.47 -24.48
C GLU A 2 -26.34 -23.22 -23.01
N CYS A 3 -26.42 -21.97 -22.59
CA CYS A 3 -26.51 -21.58 -21.18
C CYS A 3 -27.95 -21.09 -20.94
N PRO A 4 -28.79 -21.90 -20.32
CA PRO A 4 -30.02 -21.38 -19.78
C PRO A 4 -30.16 -21.81 -18.33
N ARG A 5 -30.42 -20.89 -17.42
CA ARG A 5 -31.13 -21.14 -16.13
C ARG A 5 -30.93 -20.11 -15.03
N THR A 6 -30.20 -19.03 -15.29
CA THR A 6 -29.98 -17.99 -14.24
C THR A 6 -31.11 -16.95 -14.16
N LEU A 7 -31.93 -16.79 -15.17
CA LEU A 7 -33.02 -15.82 -15.17
C LEU A 7 -34.33 -16.35 -14.55
N GLU A 8 -34.59 -17.66 -14.65
CA GLU A 8 -35.83 -18.25 -14.06
C GLU A 8 -35.76 -18.34 -12.53
N SER A 9 -34.56 -18.54 -11.96
CA SER A 9 -34.40 -18.56 -10.49
C SER A 9 -34.63 -17.20 -9.83
N LEU A 10 -34.26 -16.11 -10.54
CA LEU A 10 -34.56 -14.75 -10.09
C LEU A 10 -36.03 -14.41 -10.17
N HIS A 11 -36.74 -14.91 -11.18
CA HIS A 11 -38.21 -14.74 -11.30
C HIS A 11 -38.96 -15.50 -10.26
N LEU A 12 -38.55 -16.71 -9.89
CA LEU A 12 -39.20 -17.49 -8.84
C LEU A 12 -39.04 -16.84 -7.45
N GLY A 13 -37.87 -16.29 -7.16
CA GLY A 13 -37.60 -15.58 -5.90
C GLY A 13 -38.49 -14.35 -5.70
N VAL A 14 -38.70 -13.57 -6.77
CA VAL A 14 -39.57 -12.40 -6.74
C VAL A 14 -41.06 -12.80 -6.65
N TYR A 15 -41.42 -13.91 -7.27
CA TYR A 15 -42.81 -14.40 -7.24
C TYR A 15 -43.18 -14.97 -5.86
N LEU A 16 -42.26 -15.65 -5.21
CA LEU A 16 -42.45 -16.15 -3.84
C LEU A 16 -42.54 -15.01 -2.81
N LEU A 17 -41.82 -13.92 -3.00
CA LEU A 17 -41.93 -12.73 -2.15
C LEU A 17 -43.32 -12.04 -2.30
N LYS A 18 -43.88 -12.02 -3.51
CA LYS A 18 -45.23 -11.47 -3.74
C LYS A 18 -46.33 -12.32 -3.16
N THR A 19 -46.21 -13.65 -3.19
CA THR A 19 -47.23 -14.57 -2.62
C THR A 19 -47.21 -14.60 -1.09
N TYR A 20 -46.06 -14.34 -0.48
CA TYR A 20 -45.98 -14.31 1.00
C TYR A 20 -46.53 -13.01 1.62
N ARG A 21 -46.56 -11.91 0.86
CA ARG A 21 -47.12 -10.62 1.30
C ARG A 21 -48.66 -10.53 1.19
N GLY A 22 -49.29 -11.51 0.55
CA GLY A 22 -50.73 -11.48 0.22
C GLY A 22 -51.64 -12.28 1.13
N LYS A 23 -51.17 -12.90 2.21
CA LYS A 23 -52.01 -13.66 3.14
C LYS A 23 -51.94 -13.16 4.58
N ASN A 24 -52.35 -11.94 4.81
CA ASN A 24 -52.86 -11.49 6.11
C ASN A 24 -54.37 -11.27 5.97
N THR A 25 -55.11 -12.35 5.90
CA THR A 25 -56.57 -12.32 6.14
C THR A 25 -56.81 -12.52 7.62
N ARG A 26 -57.43 -11.51 8.22
CA ARG A 26 -58.08 -11.58 9.52
C ARG A 26 -58.94 -12.84 9.60
N THR A 27 -58.74 -13.64 10.63
CA THR A 27 -59.77 -14.53 11.15
C THR A 27 -60.06 -14.16 12.60
N GLU A 28 -61.33 -13.83 12.80
CA GLU A 28 -61.87 -13.47 14.06
C GLU A 28 -61.87 -14.63 15.08
N ASN A 29 -61.91 -14.24 16.32
CA ASN A 29 -61.97 -15.00 17.53
C ASN A 29 -62.98 -16.13 17.52
N ASN A 30 -62.61 -17.26 18.10
CA ASN A 30 -63.48 -17.91 19.10
C ASN A 30 -62.65 -18.73 20.09
N GLY A 31 -62.96 -18.54 21.36
CA GLY A 31 -62.15 -18.87 22.50
C GLY A 31 -62.07 -20.33 22.90
N ILE A 32 -61.33 -20.51 23.97
CA ILE A 32 -61.21 -21.64 24.90
C ILE A 32 -60.09 -22.62 24.56
N GLY A 33 -59.05 -22.60 25.41
CA GLY A 33 -58.03 -23.63 25.49
C GLY A 33 -56.62 -23.13 25.60
N ARG A 34 -56.23 -22.28 26.58
CA ARG A 34 -54.87 -21.96 26.88
C ARG A 34 -54.17 -23.17 27.52
N ARG A 35 -53.50 -23.96 26.70
CA ARG A 35 -52.38 -24.77 27.20
C ARG A 35 -51.19 -23.84 27.30
N ALA A 36 -50.55 -23.80 28.45
CA ALA A 36 -49.31 -23.09 28.68
C ALA A 36 -48.23 -23.66 27.76
N GLU A 37 -48.04 -23.05 26.61
CA GLU A 37 -46.80 -23.25 25.83
C GLU A 37 -45.65 -22.71 26.64
N SER A 38 -44.66 -23.58 26.90
CA SER A 38 -43.53 -23.28 27.72
C SER A 38 -42.80 -22.04 27.18
N LYS A 39 -42.56 -21.07 28.04
CA LYS A 39 -41.76 -19.85 27.70
C LYS A 39 -40.44 -20.17 27.00
N ASN A 40 -39.94 -21.39 27.16
CA ASN A 40 -38.69 -21.87 26.54
C ASN A 40 -38.79 -22.10 25.01
N SER A 41 -39.96 -22.39 24.45
CA SER A 41 -40.09 -22.57 23.01
C SER A 41 -40.11 -21.26 22.24
N LYS A 42 -40.66 -20.21 22.84
CA LYS A 42 -40.63 -18.86 22.25
C LYS A 42 -39.26 -18.27 22.19
N TRP A 43 -38.44 -18.51 23.22
CA TRP A 43 -37.04 -18.02 23.24
C TRP A 43 -36.16 -18.79 22.25
N LYS A 44 -36.33 -20.09 22.09
CA LYS A 44 -35.61 -20.86 21.09
C LYS A 44 -35.93 -20.42 19.67
N ASN A 45 -37.22 -20.23 19.37
CA ASN A 45 -37.66 -19.77 18.04
C ASN A 45 -37.22 -18.32 17.74
N HIS A 46 -37.15 -17.44 18.76
CA HIS A 46 -36.59 -16.10 18.58
C HIS A 46 -35.07 -16.13 18.40
N ALA A 47 -34.35 -16.99 19.09
CA ALA A 47 -32.89 -17.12 18.95
C ALA A 47 -32.55 -17.76 17.59
N GLU A 48 -33.26 -18.75 17.14
CA GLU A 48 -33.07 -19.40 15.84
C GLU A 48 -33.42 -18.46 14.68
N ASN A 49 -34.49 -17.70 14.78
CA ASN A 49 -34.92 -16.71 13.78
C ASN A 49 -33.97 -15.47 13.76
N SER A 50 -33.43 -15.04 14.91
CA SER A 50 -32.51 -13.93 14.97
C SER A 50 -31.08 -14.32 14.47
N SER A 51 -30.67 -15.58 14.64
CA SER A 51 -29.38 -16.05 14.16
C SER A 51 -29.32 -16.26 12.65
N ALA A 52 -30.45 -16.53 11.99
CA ALA A 52 -30.53 -16.66 10.53
C ALA A 52 -30.83 -15.32 9.82
N ALA A 53 -31.50 -14.38 10.52
CA ALA A 53 -31.78 -13.06 9.96
C ALA A 53 -30.50 -12.29 9.61
N GLY A 54 -30.44 -11.79 8.39
CA GLY A 54 -29.30 -11.03 7.91
C GLY A 54 -28.13 -11.87 7.38
N ARG A 55 -28.29 -13.20 7.27
CA ARG A 55 -27.21 -14.10 6.77
C ARG A 55 -27.58 -14.83 5.47
N ASP A 56 -28.70 -14.54 4.88
CA ASP A 56 -29.18 -15.18 3.66
C ASP A 56 -29.63 -14.16 2.60
N LEU A 57 -29.82 -14.66 1.37
CA LEU A 57 -30.28 -13.87 0.25
C LEU A 57 -31.71 -13.29 0.49
N LEU A 58 -32.56 -14.04 1.12
CA LEU A 58 -33.99 -13.66 1.26
C LEU A 58 -34.17 -12.49 2.23
N THR A 59 -33.41 -12.46 3.32
CA THR A 59 -33.51 -11.40 4.32
C THR A 59 -32.67 -10.16 3.96
N THR A 60 -31.57 -10.30 3.22
CA THR A 60 -30.68 -9.20 2.92
C THR A 60 -30.77 -8.69 1.47
N GLY A 61 -31.20 -9.54 0.55
CA GLY A 61 -31.16 -9.26 -0.89
C GLY A 61 -29.78 -9.42 -1.52
N TYR A 62 -28.78 -9.88 -0.76
CA TYR A 62 -27.41 -10.11 -1.24
C TYR A 62 -27.05 -11.59 -1.26
N ALA A 63 -26.55 -12.07 -2.40
CA ALA A 63 -26.03 -13.42 -2.53
C ALA A 63 -24.74 -13.61 -1.71
N TRP A 64 -24.33 -14.87 -1.50
CA TRP A 64 -23.13 -15.18 -0.73
C TRP A 64 -21.86 -14.55 -1.29
N TRP A 65 -21.75 -14.40 -2.61
CA TRP A 65 -20.59 -13.79 -3.29
C TRP A 65 -20.53 -12.25 -3.13
N SER A 66 -21.60 -11.63 -2.67
CA SER A 66 -21.65 -10.22 -2.23
C SER A 66 -22.04 -10.13 -0.74
N GLY A 67 -21.79 -11.19 0.02
CA GLY A 67 -22.22 -11.33 1.40
C GLY A 67 -21.68 -10.26 2.36
N ASN A 68 -20.54 -9.65 2.04
CA ASN A 68 -20.00 -8.55 2.85
C ASN A 68 -20.91 -7.31 2.85
N ALA A 69 -21.72 -7.12 1.81
CA ALA A 69 -22.72 -6.05 1.79
C ALA A 69 -23.83 -6.21 2.85
N ARG A 70 -24.00 -7.40 3.42
CA ARG A 70 -24.91 -7.67 4.54
C ARG A 70 -24.46 -6.99 5.84
N LEU A 71 -23.20 -6.57 5.92
CA LEU A 71 -22.62 -5.97 7.12
C LEU A 71 -22.75 -4.44 7.17
N ILE A 72 -23.25 -3.81 6.12
CA ILE A 72 -23.31 -2.34 6.02
C ILE A 72 -24.11 -1.72 7.18
N SER A 73 -25.20 -2.37 7.60
CA SER A 73 -26.09 -1.88 8.66
C SER A 73 -25.87 -2.54 10.02
N VAL A 74 -24.91 -3.43 10.16
CA VAL A 74 -24.62 -4.17 11.40
C VAL A 74 -23.23 -3.79 11.90
N SER A 75 -23.15 -2.68 12.61
CA SER A 75 -21.91 -2.02 13.03
C SER A 75 -20.99 -2.91 13.86
N GLY A 76 -21.54 -3.76 14.72
CA GLY A 76 -20.76 -4.69 15.55
C GLY A 76 -20.10 -5.80 14.72
N ARG A 77 -20.83 -6.40 13.78
CA ARG A 77 -20.28 -7.41 12.87
C ARG A 77 -19.30 -6.82 11.87
N LEU A 78 -19.56 -5.62 11.38
CA LEU A 78 -18.64 -4.92 10.49
C LEU A 78 -17.33 -4.62 11.20
N LEU A 79 -17.38 -4.21 12.47
CA LEU A 79 -16.20 -4.08 13.32
C LEU A 79 -15.46 -5.42 13.42
N GLY A 80 -16.16 -6.52 13.66
CA GLY A 80 -15.58 -7.85 13.72
C GLY A 80 -14.85 -8.23 12.43
N ALA A 81 -15.43 -7.96 11.27
CA ALA A 81 -14.80 -8.20 9.97
C ALA A 81 -13.53 -7.38 9.80
N HIS A 82 -13.54 -6.08 10.17
CA HIS A 82 -12.36 -5.21 10.08
C HIS A 82 -11.24 -5.65 11.02
N VAL A 83 -11.56 -5.98 12.26
CA VAL A 83 -10.58 -6.43 13.26
C VAL A 83 -10.01 -7.80 12.88
N ALA A 84 -10.82 -8.72 12.37
CA ALA A 84 -10.35 -10.01 11.86
C ALA A 84 -9.39 -9.83 10.68
N HIS A 85 -9.71 -8.92 9.74
CA HIS A 85 -8.82 -8.62 8.63
C HIS A 85 -7.51 -7.98 9.09
N ALA A 86 -7.56 -7.06 10.07
CA ALA A 86 -6.35 -6.52 10.70
C ALA A 86 -5.51 -7.65 11.33
N GLY A 87 -6.14 -8.61 11.99
CA GLY A 87 -5.48 -9.81 12.50
C GLY A 87 -4.78 -10.61 11.42
N LEU A 88 -5.41 -10.80 10.25
CA LEU A 88 -4.79 -11.48 9.10
C LEU A 88 -3.58 -10.71 8.55
N MET A 89 -3.65 -9.39 8.49
CA MET A 89 -2.52 -8.56 8.05
C MET A 89 -1.33 -8.67 9.00
N ILE A 90 -1.58 -8.61 10.30
CA ILE A 90 -0.55 -8.76 11.33
C ILE A 90 0.03 -10.18 11.31
N LEU A 91 -0.81 -11.20 11.09
CA LEU A 91 -0.40 -12.59 10.94
C LEU A 91 0.56 -12.76 9.75
N TRP A 92 0.22 -12.17 8.62
CA TRP A 92 1.10 -12.19 7.45
C TRP A 92 2.46 -11.55 7.75
N CYS A 93 2.47 -10.37 8.38
CA CYS A 93 3.72 -9.71 8.79
C CYS A 93 4.58 -10.60 9.66
N GLY A 94 4.00 -11.24 10.67
CA GLY A 94 4.73 -12.13 11.57
C GLY A 94 5.20 -13.41 10.89
N ALA A 95 4.33 -14.10 10.19
CA ALA A 95 4.65 -15.37 9.52
C ALA A 95 5.68 -15.17 8.40
N MET A 96 5.54 -14.14 7.59
CA MET A 96 6.48 -13.85 6.50
C MET A 96 7.85 -13.44 7.05
N THR A 97 7.90 -12.62 8.11
CA THR A 97 9.16 -12.25 8.76
C THR A 97 9.88 -13.49 9.31
N LEU A 98 9.17 -14.40 9.98
CA LEU A 98 9.76 -15.63 10.47
C LEU A 98 10.17 -16.58 9.35
N PHE A 99 9.42 -16.64 8.27
CA PHE A 99 9.78 -17.39 7.08
C PHE A 99 11.09 -16.88 6.49
N GLU A 100 11.24 -15.58 6.29
CA GLU A 100 12.47 -14.99 5.79
C GLU A 100 13.65 -15.23 6.74
N THR A 101 13.45 -15.12 8.04
CA THR A 101 14.49 -15.41 9.05
C THR A 101 14.93 -16.87 9.02
N ALA A 102 14.00 -17.80 8.83
CA ALA A 102 14.29 -19.23 8.77
C ALA A 102 15.06 -19.63 7.48
N HIS A 103 14.89 -18.86 6.42
CA HIS A 103 15.54 -19.11 5.11
C HIS A 103 16.72 -18.19 4.86
N TYR A 104 17.13 -17.41 5.86
CA TYR A 104 18.22 -16.47 5.74
C TYR A 104 19.58 -17.19 5.60
N ILE A 105 20.35 -16.77 4.59
CA ILE A 105 21.69 -17.24 4.29
C ILE A 105 22.68 -16.08 4.48
N PRO A 106 23.54 -16.13 5.50
CA PRO A 106 24.44 -15.02 5.84
C PRO A 106 25.40 -14.60 4.73
N GLU A 107 25.80 -15.55 3.88
CA GLU A 107 26.78 -15.34 2.80
C GLU A 107 26.20 -14.62 1.59
N LEU A 108 24.86 -14.52 1.50
CA LEU A 108 24.18 -13.86 0.40
C LEU A 108 23.57 -12.51 0.83
N PRO A 109 23.58 -11.51 -0.04
CA PRO A 109 22.83 -10.28 0.24
C PRO A 109 21.32 -10.55 0.26
N LEU A 110 20.56 -9.74 1.01
CA LEU A 110 19.12 -9.94 1.18
C LEU A 110 18.35 -9.97 -0.15
N TYR A 111 18.75 -9.17 -1.12
CA TYR A 111 18.08 -9.11 -2.41
C TYR A 111 18.24 -10.38 -3.27
N GLU A 112 19.20 -11.24 -2.95
CA GLU A 112 19.38 -12.56 -3.62
C GLU A 112 18.54 -13.67 -3.00
N GLN A 113 17.95 -13.48 -1.84
CA GLN A 113 17.25 -14.51 -1.06
C GLN A 113 15.72 -14.36 -1.05
N GLY A 114 15.16 -13.54 -1.93
CA GLY A 114 13.72 -13.33 -1.99
C GLY A 114 13.12 -12.61 -0.77
N CYS A 115 13.93 -11.91 0.00
CA CYS A 115 13.48 -11.16 1.16
C CYS A 115 12.83 -9.84 0.77
N ILE A 116 11.67 -9.55 1.37
CA ILE A 116 10.99 -8.26 1.24
C ILE A 116 10.76 -7.56 2.59
N LEU A 117 10.66 -8.31 3.69
CA LEU A 117 10.45 -7.75 5.03
C LEU A 117 11.76 -7.51 5.78
N LEU A 118 12.74 -8.40 5.69
CA LEU A 118 14.06 -8.18 6.27
C LEU A 118 14.72 -6.90 5.75
N PRO A 119 14.63 -6.54 4.46
CA PRO A 119 15.12 -5.25 3.97
C PRO A 119 14.49 -4.04 4.66
N HIS A 120 13.20 -4.09 4.98
CA HIS A 120 12.52 -3.02 5.72
C HIS A 120 13.02 -2.90 7.16
N ILE A 121 13.23 -4.03 7.82
CA ILE A 121 13.74 -4.09 9.19
C ILE A 121 15.17 -3.56 9.24
N ALA A 122 16.01 -3.95 8.29
CA ALA A 122 17.38 -3.45 8.15
C ALA A 122 17.40 -1.94 7.88
N THR A 123 16.53 -1.44 7.02
CA THR A 123 16.39 0.00 6.74
C THR A 123 16.04 0.79 8.01
N LEU A 124 15.24 0.20 8.91
CA LEU A 124 14.91 0.80 10.20
C LEU A 124 16.05 0.69 11.25
N GLY A 125 17.18 0.16 10.87
CA GLY A 125 18.38 0.15 11.71
C GLY A 125 18.53 -1.06 12.62
N TRP A 126 17.80 -2.14 12.41
CA TRP A 126 17.90 -3.35 13.21
C TRP A 126 18.70 -4.44 12.51
N GLY A 127 19.71 -4.97 13.21
CA GLY A 127 20.53 -6.08 12.72
C GLY A 127 21.43 -5.71 11.56
N VAL A 128 21.94 -4.51 11.51
CA VAL A 128 22.79 -3.98 10.43
C VAL A 128 24.06 -3.40 11.00
N ASP A 129 25.20 -3.83 10.45
CA ASP A 129 26.52 -3.28 10.71
C ASP A 129 26.91 -2.24 9.64
N PRO A 130 28.02 -1.51 9.83
CA PRO A 130 28.55 -0.63 8.80
C PRO A 130 28.68 -1.32 7.43
N GLU A 131 28.56 -0.54 6.37
CA GLU A 131 28.56 -0.99 4.97
C GLU A 131 27.31 -1.77 4.55
N GLY A 132 26.26 -1.81 5.39
CA GLY A 132 25.00 -2.48 5.09
C GLY A 132 25.06 -4.00 5.23
N GLU A 133 26.03 -4.51 5.97
CA GLU A 133 26.08 -5.94 6.26
C GLU A 133 25.09 -6.33 7.35
N ILE A 134 24.38 -7.43 7.13
CA ILE A 134 23.43 -7.94 8.11
C ILE A 134 24.21 -8.64 9.23
N SER A 135 24.17 -8.08 10.44
CA SER A 135 24.85 -8.63 11.63
C SER A 135 24.10 -9.76 12.29
N GLY A 136 22.81 -9.91 12.01
CA GLY A 136 21.99 -10.98 12.55
C GLY A 136 20.50 -10.75 12.33
N THR A 137 19.73 -11.80 12.60
CA THR A 137 18.27 -11.82 12.37
C THR A 137 17.47 -11.90 13.67
N TYR A 138 18.13 -11.74 14.83
CA TYR A 138 17.44 -11.83 16.12
C TYR A 138 16.36 -10.75 16.29
N ALA A 139 16.66 -9.51 15.94
CA ALA A 139 15.67 -8.44 16.01
C ALA A 139 14.45 -8.73 15.10
N ALA A 140 14.69 -9.23 13.89
CA ALA A 140 13.63 -9.64 12.99
C ALA A 140 12.81 -10.80 13.56
N PHE A 141 13.46 -11.78 14.18
CA PHE A 141 12.78 -12.87 14.87
C PHE A 141 11.85 -12.35 15.97
N VAL A 142 12.31 -11.44 16.82
CA VAL A 142 11.50 -10.84 17.88
C VAL A 142 10.30 -10.09 17.29
N ILE A 143 10.52 -9.28 16.27
CA ILE A 143 9.44 -8.55 15.57
C ILE A 143 8.41 -9.53 14.99
N GLY A 144 8.85 -10.60 14.36
CA GLY A 144 7.98 -11.63 13.80
C GLY A 144 7.13 -12.32 14.85
N VAL A 145 7.73 -12.73 15.97
CA VAL A 145 7.01 -13.39 17.08
C VAL A 145 6.01 -12.45 17.73
N LEU A 146 6.38 -11.20 17.97
CA LEU A 146 5.46 -10.20 18.56
C LEU A 146 4.26 -9.93 17.64
N HIS A 147 4.46 -9.92 16.32
CA HIS A 147 3.36 -9.81 15.37
C HIS A 147 2.46 -11.04 15.37
N LEU A 148 2.99 -12.25 15.48
CA LEU A 148 2.18 -13.47 15.61
C LEU A 148 1.31 -13.45 16.88
N LEU A 149 1.89 -13.08 18.01
CA LEU A 149 1.16 -12.97 19.27
C LEU A 149 0.07 -11.91 19.18
N SER A 150 0.39 -10.74 18.63
CA SER A 150 -0.57 -9.66 18.40
C SER A 150 -1.69 -10.09 17.43
N ALA A 151 -1.34 -10.83 16.38
CA ALA A 151 -2.31 -11.37 15.42
C ALA A 151 -3.32 -12.31 16.10
N SER A 152 -2.86 -13.14 17.02
CA SER A 152 -3.73 -14.04 17.79
C SER A 152 -4.75 -13.26 18.62
N VAL A 153 -4.31 -12.23 19.34
CA VAL A 153 -5.19 -11.39 20.17
C VAL A 153 -6.18 -10.62 19.30
N VAL A 154 -5.70 -9.97 18.25
CA VAL A 154 -6.52 -9.17 17.34
C VAL A 154 -7.50 -10.08 16.58
N GLY A 155 -7.04 -11.25 16.10
CA GLY A 155 -7.89 -12.22 15.42
C GLY A 155 -9.01 -12.76 16.31
N CYS A 156 -8.72 -13.09 17.58
CA CYS A 156 -9.73 -13.47 18.56
C CYS A 156 -10.75 -12.35 18.80
N GLY A 157 -10.28 -11.11 18.90
CA GLY A 157 -11.16 -9.95 19.03
C GLY A 157 -12.09 -9.79 17.81
N GLY A 158 -11.54 -9.97 16.61
CA GLY A 158 -12.33 -9.95 15.37
C GLY A 158 -13.40 -11.05 15.32
N LEU A 159 -13.05 -12.27 15.69
CA LEU A 159 -13.99 -13.38 15.78
C LEU A 159 -15.08 -13.13 16.83
N TYR A 160 -14.69 -12.59 18.00
CA TYR A 160 -15.65 -12.21 19.03
C TYR A 160 -16.70 -11.21 18.48
N HIS A 161 -16.25 -10.10 17.91
CA HIS A 161 -17.16 -9.08 17.40
C HIS A 161 -18.00 -9.54 16.20
N ALA A 162 -17.46 -10.43 15.36
CA ALA A 162 -18.17 -10.97 14.22
C ALA A 162 -19.24 -12.01 14.59
N LEU A 163 -19.00 -12.81 15.64
CA LEU A 163 -19.82 -13.99 15.94
C LEU A 163 -20.56 -13.93 17.27
N LEU A 164 -19.96 -13.37 18.33
CA LEU A 164 -20.45 -13.42 19.71
C LEU A 164 -20.87 -12.06 20.24
N GLY A 165 -20.31 -10.99 19.75
CA GLY A 165 -20.62 -9.63 20.19
C GLY A 165 -21.98 -9.14 19.70
N PRO A 166 -22.41 -7.95 20.13
CA PRO A 166 -23.65 -7.34 19.66
C PRO A 166 -23.59 -7.09 18.16
N ASP A 167 -24.69 -7.36 17.45
CA ASP A 167 -24.77 -7.13 16.00
C ASP A 167 -24.65 -5.65 15.65
N THR A 168 -25.24 -4.78 16.48
CA THR A 168 -25.22 -3.33 16.36
C THR A 168 -24.70 -2.69 17.63
N LEU A 169 -23.97 -1.60 17.52
CA LEU A 169 -23.35 -0.89 18.65
C LEU A 169 -24.20 0.26 19.16
N GLU A 170 -25.12 0.77 18.36
CA GLU A 170 -25.86 2.00 18.60
C GLU A 170 -26.72 1.94 19.86
N GLU A 171 -27.27 0.77 20.20
CA GLU A 171 -28.22 0.59 21.29
C GLU A 171 -27.53 0.56 22.67
N ASN A 172 -26.46 -0.22 22.80
CA ASN A 172 -25.82 -0.47 24.09
C ASN A 172 -24.45 0.23 24.24
N PHE A 173 -23.85 0.62 23.15
CA PHE A 173 -22.54 1.26 23.08
C PHE A 173 -22.60 2.50 22.19
N ALA A 174 -23.44 3.44 22.56
CA ALA A 174 -23.77 4.62 21.77
C ALA A 174 -22.54 5.45 21.36
N TYR A 175 -21.50 5.46 22.18
CA TYR A 175 -20.24 6.16 21.86
C TYR A 175 -19.54 5.57 20.62
N TYR A 176 -19.62 4.26 20.44
CA TYR A 176 -19.02 3.53 19.30
C TYR A 176 -20.02 3.30 18.15
N GLY A 177 -21.30 3.46 18.41
CA GLY A 177 -22.33 3.37 17.40
C GLY A 177 -22.32 4.56 16.45
N TYR A 178 -22.82 4.36 15.25
CA TYR A 178 -22.86 5.40 14.21
C TYR A 178 -23.98 5.15 13.20
N ASP A 179 -24.48 6.20 12.60
CA ASP A 179 -25.24 6.16 11.34
C ASP A 179 -24.34 6.73 10.25
N TRP A 180 -24.21 6.04 9.13
CA TRP A 180 -23.38 6.49 8.00
C TRP A 180 -23.75 7.90 7.52
N ARG A 181 -24.96 8.34 7.70
CA ARG A 181 -25.46 9.67 7.33
C ARG A 181 -25.10 10.76 8.35
N ASP A 182 -24.73 10.36 9.54
CA ASP A 182 -24.32 11.31 10.59
C ASP A 182 -22.92 11.83 10.32
N LYS A 183 -22.88 13.01 9.72
CA LYS A 183 -21.64 13.64 9.27
C LYS A 183 -20.71 14.02 10.44
N ASN A 184 -21.28 14.36 11.58
CA ASN A 184 -20.50 14.70 12.77
C ASN A 184 -19.80 13.47 13.35
N LYS A 185 -20.50 12.35 13.42
CA LYS A 185 -19.93 11.10 13.89
C LYS A 185 -18.84 10.60 12.92
N MET A 186 -19.09 10.68 11.63
CA MET A 186 -18.14 10.26 10.61
C MET A 186 -16.85 11.09 10.65
N THR A 187 -16.93 12.41 10.81
CA THR A 187 -15.74 13.23 10.94
C THR A 187 -15.02 13.02 12.27
N THR A 188 -15.74 12.73 13.34
CA THR A 188 -15.14 12.36 14.63
C THR A 188 -14.32 11.07 14.51
N ILE A 189 -14.87 10.04 13.89
CA ILE A 189 -14.18 8.77 13.65
C ILE A 189 -12.94 8.99 12.76
N LEU A 190 -13.07 9.76 11.70
CA LEU A 190 -11.96 10.18 10.85
C LEU A 190 -10.88 10.88 11.69
N GLY A 191 -11.25 11.79 12.55
CA GLY A 191 -10.33 12.52 13.42
C GLY A 191 -9.54 11.62 14.36
N PHE A 192 -10.15 10.61 14.98
CA PHE A 192 -9.44 9.63 15.81
C PHE A 192 -8.40 8.86 15.00
N HIS A 193 -8.77 8.38 13.82
CA HIS A 193 -7.86 7.62 12.97
C HIS A 193 -6.70 8.47 12.42
N LEU A 194 -6.95 9.73 12.10
CA LEU A 194 -5.90 10.69 11.70
C LEU A 194 -4.88 10.92 12.82
N ILE A 195 -5.32 11.04 14.06
CA ILE A 195 -4.41 11.18 15.22
C ILE A 195 -3.54 9.93 15.35
N LEU A 196 -4.12 8.73 15.24
CA LEU A 196 -3.36 7.48 15.31
C LEU A 196 -2.32 7.39 14.20
N LEU A 197 -2.66 7.77 12.98
CA LEU A 197 -1.71 7.81 11.86
C LEU A 197 -0.60 8.84 12.08
N GLY A 198 -0.93 10.00 12.64
CA GLY A 198 0.05 11.02 12.98
C GLY A 198 1.03 10.57 14.06
N LEU A 199 0.54 9.85 15.07
CA LEU A 199 1.40 9.22 16.07
C LEU A 199 2.31 8.15 15.45
N GLY A 200 1.81 7.40 14.46
CA GLY A 200 2.63 6.46 13.68
C GLY A 200 3.79 7.14 12.95
N CYS A 201 3.54 8.31 12.34
CA CYS A 201 4.61 9.11 11.75
C CYS A 201 5.68 9.50 12.79
N TYR A 202 5.26 9.90 13.98
CA TYR A 202 6.21 10.23 15.06
C TYR A 202 6.97 9.04 15.61
N LEU A 203 6.45 7.82 15.49
CA LEU A 203 7.23 6.62 15.85
C LEU A 203 8.48 6.48 14.96
N LEU A 204 8.35 6.73 13.67
CA LEU A 204 9.51 6.76 12.78
C LEU A 204 10.49 7.88 13.16
N VAL A 205 9.99 9.07 13.43
CA VAL A 205 10.81 10.20 13.88
C VAL A 205 11.57 9.82 15.15
N ALA A 206 10.88 9.27 16.14
CA ALA A 206 11.48 8.85 17.40
C ALA A 206 12.55 7.76 17.20
N LYS A 207 12.27 6.76 16.34
CA LYS A 207 13.25 5.73 16.00
C LYS A 207 14.53 6.33 15.41
N ALA A 208 14.37 7.27 14.48
CA ALA A 208 15.49 7.91 13.79
C ALA A 208 16.32 8.82 14.70
N LEU A 209 15.69 9.52 15.64
CA LEU A 209 16.35 10.52 16.48
C LEU A 209 16.89 9.94 17.81
N TYR A 210 16.13 9.05 18.45
CA TYR A 210 16.36 8.70 19.85
C TYR A 210 16.58 7.21 20.12
N PHE A 211 16.11 6.33 19.26
CA PHE A 211 16.09 4.89 19.50
C PHE A 211 17.02 4.12 18.54
N GLY A 212 18.29 4.51 18.53
CA GLY A 212 19.34 3.83 17.79
C GLY A 212 19.56 4.33 16.37
N GLY A 213 18.67 5.15 15.82
CA GLY A 213 18.79 5.66 14.46
C GLY A 213 18.22 4.72 13.40
N ILE A 214 18.43 5.07 12.15
CA ILE A 214 18.02 4.31 10.96
C ILE A 214 19.20 4.19 10.00
N TYR A 215 19.14 3.26 9.06
CA TYR A 215 20.20 3.03 8.10
C TYR A 215 20.29 4.18 7.09
N ASP A 216 21.51 4.73 6.95
CA ASP A 216 21.84 5.77 5.98
C ASP A 216 22.81 5.21 4.94
N THR A 217 22.31 4.97 3.73
CA THR A 217 23.16 4.51 2.62
C THR A 217 24.21 5.56 2.21
N TRP A 218 23.96 6.84 2.54
CA TRP A 218 24.86 7.96 2.22
C TRP A 218 25.92 8.23 3.27
N ALA A 219 25.91 7.51 4.40
CA ALA A 219 26.91 7.68 5.43
C ALA A 219 28.31 7.36 4.92
N ALA A 220 29.29 8.09 5.41
CA ALA A 220 30.67 7.88 5.05
C ALA A 220 31.13 6.46 5.38
N GLY A 221 31.90 5.86 4.46
CA GLY A 221 32.39 4.49 4.64
C GLY A 221 31.50 3.38 4.07
N GLY A 222 30.47 3.71 3.27
CA GLY A 222 29.65 2.72 2.56
C GLY A 222 28.29 2.46 3.17
N GLY A 223 27.80 3.34 4.01
CA GLY A 223 26.53 3.25 4.72
C GLY A 223 26.67 2.77 6.15
N ASP A 224 25.79 3.22 7.01
CA ASP A 224 25.75 2.83 8.44
C ASP A 224 24.42 3.23 9.06
N VAL A 225 24.11 2.63 10.20
CA VAL A 225 23.00 3.07 11.05
C VAL A 225 23.42 4.33 11.79
N VAL A 226 22.70 5.41 11.58
CA VAL A 226 23.00 6.72 12.16
C VAL A 226 21.79 7.32 12.83
N ARG A 227 22.03 8.11 13.87
CA ARG A 227 21.00 8.96 14.47
C ARG A 227 20.88 10.24 13.65
N VAL A 228 19.66 10.54 13.25
CA VAL A 228 19.37 11.81 12.57
C VAL A 228 19.26 12.91 13.63
N THR A 229 20.27 13.79 13.68
CA THR A 229 20.38 14.85 14.71
C THR A 229 19.76 16.17 14.28
N ALA A 230 19.63 16.41 12.98
CA ALA A 230 19.12 17.66 12.43
C ALA A 230 18.09 17.39 11.30
N PRO A 231 16.88 16.90 11.63
CA PRO A 231 15.84 16.71 10.64
C PRO A 231 15.47 18.05 9.98
N THR A 232 15.16 18.03 8.70
CA THR A 232 14.76 19.22 7.95
C THR A 232 13.35 19.62 8.36
N LEU A 233 13.23 20.71 9.12
CA LEU A 233 11.95 21.24 9.60
C LEU A 233 11.48 22.50 8.85
N ASN A 234 12.27 22.97 7.88
CA ASN A 234 11.87 24.08 7.05
C ASN A 234 10.66 23.70 6.18
N PRO A 235 9.49 24.31 6.38
CA PRO A 235 8.27 23.95 5.67
C PRO A 235 8.39 24.15 4.15
N ILE A 236 9.19 25.10 3.70
CA ILE A 236 9.38 25.38 2.27
C ILE A 236 10.10 24.20 1.60
N ILE A 237 11.14 23.67 2.22
CA ILE A 237 11.88 22.51 1.69
C ILE A 237 10.99 21.28 1.64
N ILE A 238 10.25 21.02 2.72
CA ILE A 238 9.35 19.84 2.81
C ILE A 238 8.19 19.98 1.82
N ALA A 239 7.53 21.12 1.76
CA ALA A 239 6.43 21.36 0.83
C ALA A 239 6.88 21.27 -0.64
N ASN A 240 8.12 21.64 -0.93
CA ASN A 240 8.66 21.61 -2.30
C ASN A 240 8.65 20.19 -2.89
N TYR A 241 8.82 19.15 -2.08
CA TYR A 241 8.68 17.77 -2.57
C TYR A 241 7.30 17.48 -3.15
N ALA A 242 6.25 17.98 -2.51
CA ALA A 242 4.88 17.79 -2.99
C ALA A 242 4.52 18.72 -4.17
N LEU A 243 5.20 19.84 -4.30
CA LEU A 243 4.92 20.86 -5.31
C LEU A 243 5.72 20.70 -6.60
N LYS A 244 6.83 19.96 -6.56
CA LYS A 244 7.62 19.74 -7.77
C LYS A 244 7.02 18.70 -8.70
N SER A 245 7.44 18.74 -9.97
CA SER A 245 7.00 17.84 -11.03
C SER A 245 7.34 16.37 -10.70
N PRO A 246 6.52 15.41 -11.12
CA PRO A 246 6.90 13.99 -11.09
C PRO A 246 7.83 13.56 -12.23
N PHE A 247 8.15 14.44 -13.19
CA PHE A 247 8.89 14.14 -14.42
C PHE A 247 10.28 14.77 -14.43
N GLY A 248 11.12 14.35 -15.37
CA GLY A 248 12.33 15.05 -15.79
C GLY A 248 13.41 15.20 -14.72
N GLY A 249 13.60 14.24 -13.83
CA GLY A 249 14.58 14.30 -12.75
C GLY A 249 14.08 15.01 -11.49
N ASP A 250 12.90 15.65 -11.52
CA ASP A 250 12.28 16.26 -10.34
C ASP A 250 11.75 15.19 -9.38
N GLY A 251 10.98 14.23 -9.87
CA GLY A 251 10.59 13.00 -9.18
C GLY A 251 9.59 13.13 -8.02
N TRP A 252 8.94 14.25 -7.86
CA TRP A 252 7.95 14.50 -6.80
C TRP A 252 8.46 14.02 -5.43
N VAL A 253 7.62 13.42 -4.58
CA VAL A 253 8.03 12.92 -3.25
C VAL A 253 9.00 11.75 -3.30
N ILE A 254 9.07 11.04 -4.44
CA ILE A 254 9.95 9.89 -4.63
C ILE A 254 11.43 10.29 -4.65
N SER A 255 11.72 11.52 -4.97
CA SER A 255 13.09 12.05 -5.08
C SER A 255 13.74 12.37 -3.75
N VAL A 256 13.17 12.00 -2.61
CA VAL A 256 13.83 12.16 -1.31
C VAL A 256 15.16 11.42 -1.33
N ASN A 257 16.25 12.13 -1.04
CA ASN A 257 17.62 11.67 -1.21
C ASN A 257 18.48 11.81 0.05
N ASN A 258 17.89 12.13 1.18
CA ASN A 258 18.58 12.19 2.46
C ASN A 258 17.61 11.90 3.61
N LEU A 259 18.15 11.43 4.73
CA LEU A 259 17.36 11.07 5.89
C LEU A 259 16.81 12.29 6.63
N GLN A 260 17.47 13.44 6.55
CA GLN A 260 17.03 14.68 7.19
C GLN A 260 15.67 15.12 6.62
N ASP A 261 15.52 15.10 5.32
CA ASP A 261 14.28 15.45 4.64
C ASP A 261 13.20 14.36 4.86
N LEU A 262 13.59 13.10 4.87
CA LEU A 262 12.67 11.99 5.12
C LEU A 262 12.08 12.09 6.54
N VAL A 263 12.90 12.23 7.54
CA VAL A 263 12.48 12.34 8.95
C VAL A 263 11.73 13.64 9.21
N GLY A 264 12.22 14.75 8.65
CA GLY A 264 11.55 16.04 8.73
C GLY A 264 10.16 16.02 8.08
N GLY A 265 10.02 15.35 6.94
CA GLY A 265 8.74 15.13 6.27
C GLY A 265 7.75 14.36 7.13
N HIS A 266 8.20 13.31 7.82
CA HIS A 266 7.36 12.55 8.75
C HIS A 266 6.97 13.35 9.99
N ALA A 267 7.85 14.23 10.49
CA ALA A 267 7.51 15.15 11.57
C ALA A 267 6.41 16.12 11.14
N TRP A 268 6.49 16.68 9.95
CA TRP A 268 5.45 17.54 9.39
C TRP A 268 4.13 16.81 9.15
N MET A 269 4.19 15.64 8.52
CA MET A 269 2.99 14.83 8.28
C MET A 269 2.33 14.40 9.59
N GLY A 270 3.11 13.99 10.57
CA GLY A 270 2.60 13.66 11.90
C GLY A 270 1.86 14.83 12.54
N SER A 271 2.43 16.01 12.48
CA SER A 271 1.81 17.25 12.99
C SER A 271 0.52 17.59 12.26
N ILE A 272 0.54 17.57 10.93
CA ILE A 272 -0.63 17.86 10.10
C ILE A 272 -1.75 16.86 10.35
N LEU A 273 -1.44 15.57 10.45
CA LEU A 273 -2.43 14.53 10.71
C LEU A 273 -3.05 14.67 12.10
N ILE A 274 -2.26 14.97 13.14
CA ILE A 274 -2.79 15.17 14.49
C ILE A 274 -3.67 16.42 14.55
N LEU A 275 -3.21 17.54 13.99
CA LEU A 275 -4.00 18.76 13.96
C LEU A 275 -5.27 18.60 13.12
N GLY A 276 -5.18 17.93 11.98
CA GLY A 276 -6.33 17.58 11.14
C GLY A 276 -7.31 16.66 11.87
N GLY A 277 -6.80 15.73 12.64
CA GLY A 277 -7.61 14.84 13.48
C GLY A 277 -8.38 15.60 14.55
N LEU A 278 -7.72 16.50 15.27
CA LEU A 278 -8.36 17.40 16.24
C LEU A 278 -9.40 18.31 15.58
N PHE A 279 -9.11 18.82 14.40
CA PHE A 279 -10.05 19.59 13.60
C PHE A 279 -11.31 18.79 13.29
N HIS A 280 -11.18 17.58 12.76
CA HIS A 280 -12.32 16.74 12.39
C HIS A 280 -13.12 16.23 13.59
N GLN A 281 -12.50 16.09 14.76
CA GLN A 281 -13.24 15.78 16.00
C GLN A 281 -14.11 16.93 16.49
N ASN A 282 -13.72 18.16 16.24
CA ASN A 282 -14.33 19.35 16.83
C ASN A 282 -15.16 20.20 15.84
N THR A 283 -15.14 19.88 14.54
CA THR A 283 -15.84 20.67 13.53
C THR A 283 -16.83 19.82 12.74
N LYS A 284 -17.87 20.49 12.26
CA LYS A 284 -18.86 19.88 11.35
C LYS A 284 -18.49 20.23 9.91
N PRO A 285 -18.74 19.35 8.94
CA PRO A 285 -18.57 19.70 7.53
C PRO A 285 -19.42 20.90 7.15
N PRO A 286 -18.87 21.91 6.49
CA PRO A 286 -19.62 23.08 6.04
C PRO A 286 -20.62 22.71 4.93
N ALA A 287 -21.55 23.61 4.63
CA ALA A 287 -22.65 23.34 3.72
C ALA A 287 -22.21 22.93 2.31
N PHE A 288 -21.15 23.53 1.77
CA PHE A 288 -20.64 23.20 0.43
C PHE A 288 -20.06 21.78 0.38
N VAL A 289 -19.40 21.33 1.44
CA VAL A 289 -18.88 19.96 1.55
C VAL A 289 -20.05 18.96 1.67
N ARG A 290 -21.04 19.27 2.51
CA ARG A 290 -22.22 18.42 2.64
C ARG A 290 -22.96 18.21 1.33
N ARG A 291 -22.98 19.19 0.46
CA ARG A 291 -23.61 19.13 -0.87
C ARG A 291 -22.73 18.43 -1.92
N ALA A 292 -21.41 18.50 -1.80
CA ALA A 292 -20.48 17.96 -2.78
C ALA A 292 -20.30 16.44 -2.66
N PHE A 293 -20.41 15.90 -1.45
CA PHE A 293 -20.14 14.48 -1.18
C PHE A 293 -21.44 13.67 -1.00
N ILE A 294 -21.36 12.39 -1.33
CA ILE A 294 -22.36 11.41 -0.95
C ILE A 294 -22.00 10.87 0.44
N TRP A 295 -23.00 10.80 1.31
CA TRP A 295 -22.83 10.42 2.71
C TRP A 295 -23.45 9.05 2.98
N SER A 296 -22.73 8.01 2.59
CA SER A 296 -23.09 6.61 2.80
C SER A 296 -21.83 5.76 3.00
N GLY A 297 -21.99 4.60 3.62
CA GLY A 297 -20.84 3.69 3.84
C GLY A 297 -20.14 3.31 2.55
N GLU A 298 -20.88 3.05 1.48
CA GLU A 298 -20.28 2.70 0.19
C GLU A 298 -19.56 3.87 -0.47
N ALA A 299 -20.06 5.09 -0.30
CA ALA A 299 -19.34 6.29 -0.76
C ALA A 299 -17.99 6.46 -0.04
N TYR A 300 -17.96 6.27 1.28
CA TYR A 300 -16.71 6.34 2.05
C TYR A 300 -15.73 5.25 1.65
N LEU A 301 -16.23 4.04 1.38
CA LEU A 301 -15.41 2.97 0.82
C LEU A 301 -14.81 3.40 -0.53
N SER A 302 -15.59 4.01 -1.40
CA SER A 302 -15.09 4.48 -2.70
C SER A 302 -14.01 5.57 -2.55
N TYR A 303 -14.18 6.49 -1.60
CA TYR A 303 -13.17 7.54 -1.33
C TYR A 303 -11.86 6.92 -0.82
N SER A 304 -11.96 5.96 0.08
CA SER A 304 -10.81 5.23 0.61
C SER A 304 -10.09 4.41 -0.45
N LEU A 305 -10.82 3.75 -1.35
CA LEU A 305 -10.25 3.01 -2.47
C LEU A 305 -9.50 3.91 -3.44
N GLY A 306 -10.02 5.12 -3.70
CA GLY A 306 -9.31 6.14 -4.49
C GLY A 306 -8.01 6.58 -3.85
N ALA A 307 -8.02 6.81 -2.54
CA ALA A 307 -6.80 7.12 -1.77
C ALA A 307 -5.79 5.97 -1.81
N LEU A 308 -6.23 4.74 -1.61
CA LEU A 308 -5.37 3.56 -1.69
C LEU A 308 -4.79 3.33 -3.09
N THR A 309 -5.52 3.70 -4.14
CA THR A 309 -5.01 3.69 -5.52
C THR A 309 -3.77 4.58 -5.64
N ILE A 310 -3.87 5.82 -5.19
CA ILE A 310 -2.75 6.76 -5.21
C ILE A 310 -1.58 6.22 -4.36
N CYS A 311 -1.86 5.72 -3.17
CA CYS A 311 -0.84 5.14 -2.29
C CYS A 311 -0.12 3.95 -2.95
N GLY A 312 -0.88 3.01 -3.53
CA GLY A 312 -0.31 1.82 -4.18
C GLY A 312 0.55 2.14 -5.40
N LEU A 313 0.09 3.03 -6.27
CA LEU A 313 0.85 3.46 -7.44
C LEU A 313 2.11 4.25 -7.02
N THR A 314 2.00 5.12 -6.03
CA THR A 314 3.15 5.87 -5.51
C THR A 314 4.16 4.93 -4.86
N ALA A 315 3.72 3.94 -4.08
CA ALA A 315 4.60 2.95 -3.48
C ALA A 315 5.35 2.13 -4.55
N ALA A 316 4.68 1.73 -5.63
CA ALA A 316 5.28 1.00 -6.74
C ALA A 316 6.40 1.81 -7.41
N VAL A 317 6.13 3.08 -7.72
CA VAL A 317 7.13 3.97 -8.35
C VAL A 317 8.24 4.32 -7.37
N PHE A 318 7.91 4.49 -6.11
CA PHE A 318 8.86 4.81 -5.05
C PHE A 318 9.92 3.71 -4.88
N VAL A 319 9.51 2.46 -4.74
CA VAL A 319 10.44 1.33 -4.59
C VAL A 319 11.26 1.09 -5.85
N TRP A 320 10.74 1.48 -7.02
CA TRP A 320 11.46 1.33 -8.29
C TRP A 320 12.62 2.30 -8.43
N TYR A 321 12.42 3.55 -8.07
CA TYR A 321 13.40 4.62 -8.32
C TYR A 321 14.23 5.01 -7.11
N ASN A 322 13.69 4.97 -5.90
CA ASN A 322 14.35 5.50 -4.71
C ASN A 322 15.36 4.52 -4.11
N ASN A 323 16.53 5.01 -3.75
CA ASN A 323 17.58 4.24 -3.09
C ASN A 323 17.98 4.79 -1.70
N THR A 324 17.29 5.81 -1.20
CA THR A 324 17.51 6.35 0.16
C THR A 324 16.61 5.65 1.18
N ALA A 325 15.32 5.64 0.95
CA ALA A 325 14.33 4.93 1.77
C ALA A 325 14.30 3.42 1.48
N TYR A 326 14.80 3.03 0.31
CA TYR A 326 14.98 1.65 -0.13
C TYR A 326 16.45 1.41 -0.49
N PRO A 327 17.36 1.28 0.49
CA PRO A 327 18.77 1.11 0.24
C PRO A 327 19.08 -0.07 -0.68
N SER A 328 19.93 0.16 -1.66
CA SER A 328 20.28 -0.88 -2.65
C SER A 328 21.04 -2.04 -2.04
N GLU A 329 21.70 -1.85 -0.91
CA GLU A 329 22.34 -2.92 -0.13
C GLU A 329 21.34 -4.01 0.29
N PHE A 330 20.06 -3.66 0.51
CA PHE A 330 19.02 -4.57 0.95
C PHE A 330 18.03 -4.95 -0.15
N PHE A 331 17.64 -3.96 -0.96
CA PHE A 331 16.62 -4.12 -2.00
C PHE A 331 17.20 -4.45 -3.38
N GLY A 332 18.53 -4.46 -3.51
CA GLY A 332 19.19 -4.54 -4.80
C GLY A 332 19.18 -3.18 -5.55
N PRO A 333 19.95 -3.08 -6.63
CA PRO A 333 20.07 -1.84 -7.37
C PRO A 333 18.74 -1.45 -8.02
N THR A 334 18.54 -0.14 -8.22
CA THR A 334 17.47 0.36 -9.10
C THR A 334 17.83 0.02 -10.56
N ALA A 335 16.86 0.08 -11.47
CA ALA A 335 17.12 -0.15 -12.89
C ALA A 335 18.15 0.87 -13.45
N ALA A 336 18.00 2.14 -13.07
CA ALA A 336 18.93 3.19 -13.45
C ALA A 336 20.33 2.94 -12.88
N GLU A 337 20.40 2.50 -11.64
CA GLU A 337 21.66 2.19 -10.95
C GLU A 337 22.38 1.01 -11.61
N ALA A 338 21.67 -0.05 -11.94
CA ALA A 338 22.25 -1.21 -12.64
C ALA A 338 22.79 -0.84 -14.03
N SER A 339 22.07 0.01 -14.75
CA SER A 339 22.51 0.52 -16.05
C SER A 339 23.79 1.35 -15.93
N GLN A 340 23.85 2.26 -14.98
CA GLN A 340 25.05 3.07 -14.70
C GLN A 340 26.21 2.18 -14.21
N ALA A 341 25.93 1.17 -13.41
CA ALA A 341 26.92 0.21 -12.94
C ALA A 341 27.53 -0.61 -14.07
N GLN A 342 26.74 -0.99 -15.06
CA GLN A 342 27.24 -1.66 -16.27
C GLN A 342 28.21 -0.75 -17.04
N ALA A 343 27.82 0.50 -17.27
CA ALA A 343 28.69 1.47 -17.96
C ALA A 343 30.00 1.69 -17.20
N PHE A 344 29.92 1.85 -15.89
CA PHE A 344 31.10 2.01 -15.04
C PHE A 344 32.01 0.78 -15.05
N THR A 345 31.45 -0.41 -14.96
CA THR A 345 32.20 -1.68 -14.96
C THR A 345 32.99 -1.83 -16.24
N PHE A 346 32.41 -1.58 -17.39
CA PHE A 346 33.07 -1.65 -18.68
C PHE A 346 34.07 -0.52 -18.87
N LEU A 347 33.80 0.67 -18.36
CA LEU A 347 34.78 1.78 -18.36
C LEU A 347 36.05 1.40 -17.60
N VAL A 348 35.89 0.84 -16.40
CA VAL A 348 37.05 0.42 -15.58
C VAL A 348 37.81 -0.72 -16.25
N ARG A 349 37.14 -1.71 -16.79
CA ARG A 349 37.75 -2.82 -17.52
C ARG A 349 38.61 -2.30 -18.67
N ASP A 350 38.04 -1.47 -19.53
CA ASP A 350 38.67 -1.01 -20.74
C ASP A 350 39.79 0.00 -20.44
N GLN A 351 39.66 0.81 -19.38
CA GLN A 351 40.72 1.69 -18.90
C GLN A 351 41.95 0.89 -18.46
N LYS A 352 41.75 -0.22 -17.75
CA LYS A 352 42.85 -1.14 -17.38
C LYS A 352 43.49 -1.80 -18.58
N LEU A 353 42.77 -1.98 -19.68
CA LEU A 353 43.28 -2.52 -20.95
C LEU A 353 43.91 -1.45 -21.84
N GLY A 354 43.97 -0.20 -21.39
CA GLY A 354 44.64 0.88 -22.09
C GLY A 354 43.75 1.82 -22.89
N ALA A 355 42.41 1.67 -22.83
CA ALA A 355 41.49 2.58 -23.49
C ALA A 355 41.56 4.00 -22.90
N LYS A 356 41.50 5.00 -23.77
CA LYS A 356 41.40 6.41 -23.38
C LYS A 356 39.96 6.78 -23.16
N VAL A 357 39.42 6.52 -21.97
CA VAL A 357 38.01 6.64 -21.67
C VAL A 357 37.45 8.04 -21.85
N ALA A 358 38.25 9.07 -21.72
CA ALA A 358 37.83 10.46 -21.91
C ALA A 358 37.61 10.86 -23.38
N SER A 359 38.22 10.15 -24.34
CA SER A 359 38.21 10.52 -25.76
C SER A 359 37.71 9.45 -26.71
N ALA A 360 37.57 8.20 -26.26
CA ALA A 360 37.06 7.12 -27.09
C ALA A 360 35.65 7.42 -27.59
N GLN A 361 35.43 7.21 -28.89
CA GLN A 361 34.11 7.39 -29.51
C GLN A 361 33.38 6.07 -29.68
N GLY A 362 32.05 6.10 -29.51
CA GLY A 362 31.16 5.01 -29.83
C GLY A 362 30.70 5.01 -31.30
N PRO A 363 29.86 4.04 -31.71
CA PRO A 363 29.36 3.93 -33.09
C PRO A 363 28.56 5.14 -33.55
N THR A 364 27.96 5.89 -32.63
CA THR A 364 27.11 7.07 -32.90
C THR A 364 27.93 8.38 -33.02
N GLY A 365 29.23 8.34 -32.81
CA GLY A 365 30.09 9.53 -32.74
C GLY A 365 30.10 10.20 -31.37
N LEU A 366 29.20 9.85 -30.45
CA LEU A 366 29.22 10.27 -29.05
C LEU A 366 30.33 9.51 -28.28
N GLY A 367 30.73 10.04 -27.13
CA GLY A 367 31.70 9.37 -26.27
C GLY A 367 31.23 7.95 -25.92
N LYS A 368 32.13 6.99 -26.01
CA LYS A 368 31.85 5.58 -25.74
C LYS A 368 31.61 5.33 -24.25
N TYR A 369 32.42 5.95 -23.38
CA TYR A 369 32.36 5.77 -21.93
C TYR A 369 31.82 6.98 -21.21
N LEU A 370 32.13 8.16 -21.67
CA LEU A 370 31.78 9.44 -21.10
C LEU A 370 31.26 10.37 -22.18
N MET A 371 30.27 11.18 -21.83
CA MET A 371 29.71 12.20 -22.70
C MET A 371 29.21 13.38 -21.86
N ARG A 372 28.55 14.34 -22.46
CA ARG A 372 27.94 15.46 -21.74
C ARG A 372 26.43 15.32 -21.70
N SER A 373 25.84 15.70 -20.55
CA SER A 373 24.39 15.83 -20.39
C SER A 373 23.86 17.02 -21.21
N PRO A 374 22.53 17.14 -21.38
CA PRO A 374 21.93 18.32 -22.01
C PRO A 374 22.30 19.64 -21.33
N SER A 375 22.59 19.63 -20.04
CA SER A 375 23.00 20.79 -19.24
C SER A 375 24.52 20.95 -19.11
N GLY A 376 25.31 20.04 -19.69
CA GLY A 376 26.78 20.15 -19.80
C GLY A 376 27.59 19.32 -18.81
N GLU A 377 26.99 18.60 -17.86
CA GLU A 377 27.70 17.73 -16.93
C GLU A 377 28.30 16.52 -17.65
N ILE A 378 29.46 16.05 -17.17
CA ILE A 378 30.06 14.81 -17.66
C ILE A 378 29.28 13.63 -17.06
N ILE A 379 28.80 12.77 -17.93
CA ILE A 379 27.97 11.61 -17.60
C ILE A 379 28.50 10.34 -18.28
N PHE A 380 28.01 9.16 -17.87
CA PHE A 380 28.33 7.91 -18.58
C PHE A 380 27.71 7.90 -19.97
N GLY A 381 28.47 7.45 -20.95
CA GLY A 381 28.07 7.33 -22.35
C GLY A 381 27.32 6.04 -22.64
N GLY A 382 26.75 5.96 -23.83
CA GLY A 382 25.91 4.85 -24.27
C GLY A 382 24.45 5.06 -23.90
N GLU A 383 23.66 4.02 -23.97
CA GLU A 383 22.21 4.09 -23.68
C GLU A 383 21.92 4.49 -22.22
N THR A 384 22.85 4.24 -21.31
CA THR A 384 22.74 4.67 -19.91
C THR A 384 22.67 6.18 -19.71
N MET A 385 22.97 6.97 -20.74
CA MET A 385 22.85 8.43 -20.69
C MET A 385 21.46 8.90 -20.28
N ARG A 386 20.40 8.12 -20.55
CA ARG A 386 19.03 8.44 -20.13
C ARG A 386 18.86 8.51 -18.62
N PHE A 387 19.74 7.84 -17.86
CA PHE A 387 19.70 7.77 -16.40
C PHE A 387 20.74 8.68 -15.74
N TRP A 388 21.18 9.72 -16.40
CA TRP A 388 22.23 10.60 -15.92
C TRP A 388 21.84 11.35 -14.63
N ASP A 389 20.56 11.52 -14.34
CA ASP A 389 20.07 12.12 -13.10
C ASP A 389 20.24 11.21 -11.87
N MET A 390 20.51 9.92 -12.08
CA MET A 390 20.66 8.95 -11.00
C MET A 390 21.87 9.28 -10.12
N ARG A 391 21.69 9.17 -8.81
CA ARG A 391 22.75 9.26 -7.81
C ARG A 391 22.79 7.99 -6.98
N ALA A 392 24.01 7.53 -6.68
CA ALA A 392 24.24 6.35 -5.85
C ALA A 392 25.53 6.50 -5.04
N PRO A 393 25.58 5.93 -3.82
CA PRO A 393 26.72 6.07 -2.91
C PRO A 393 28.05 5.61 -3.50
N TRP A 394 28.05 4.60 -4.36
CA TRP A 394 29.27 4.05 -4.96
C TRP A 394 29.83 4.90 -6.08
N VAL A 395 29.04 5.75 -6.72
CA VAL A 395 29.48 6.58 -7.85
C VAL A 395 29.70 8.06 -7.45
N GLU A 396 29.01 8.53 -6.41
CA GLU A 396 29.10 9.93 -5.99
C GLU A 396 30.52 10.40 -5.61
N PRO A 397 31.40 9.58 -5.02
CA PRO A 397 32.80 9.99 -4.80
C PRO A 397 33.57 10.41 -6.08
N LEU A 398 33.11 9.97 -7.24
CA LEU A 398 33.69 10.32 -8.54
C LEU A 398 33.05 11.57 -9.14
N ARG A 399 32.04 12.11 -8.54
CA ARG A 399 31.26 13.23 -9.05
C ARG A 399 31.65 14.53 -8.37
N GLY A 400 31.62 15.61 -9.13
CA GLY A 400 31.85 16.98 -8.67
C GLY A 400 30.73 17.90 -9.16
N PRO A 401 30.92 19.24 -9.03
CA PRO A 401 29.90 20.22 -9.44
C PRO A 401 29.50 20.16 -10.92
N THR A 402 30.42 19.72 -11.78
CA THR A 402 30.25 19.65 -13.24
C THR A 402 30.02 18.20 -13.73
N GLY A 403 29.55 17.32 -12.89
CA GLY A 403 29.38 15.89 -13.17
C GLY A 403 30.58 15.05 -12.79
N LEU A 404 30.82 13.95 -13.50
CA LEU A 404 31.99 13.08 -13.24
C LEU A 404 33.30 13.81 -13.45
N VAL A 405 34.24 13.60 -12.53
CA VAL A 405 35.55 14.24 -12.58
C VAL A 405 36.57 13.27 -13.21
N LEU A 406 37.12 13.65 -14.36
CA LEU A 406 38.04 12.79 -15.14
C LEU A 406 39.25 12.35 -14.34
N THR A 407 39.83 13.23 -13.52
CA THR A 407 40.99 12.90 -12.68
C THR A 407 40.65 11.84 -11.63
N ARG A 408 39.47 11.89 -11.05
CA ARG A 408 38.98 10.87 -10.10
C ARG A 408 38.75 9.53 -10.79
N ILE A 409 38.18 9.52 -11.99
CA ILE A 409 37.98 8.31 -12.79
C ILE A 409 39.31 7.64 -13.14
N ARG A 410 40.34 8.42 -13.38
CA ARG A 410 41.67 7.89 -13.71
C ARG A 410 42.44 7.35 -12.50
N ARG A 411 42.25 7.92 -11.31
CA ARG A 411 43.15 7.69 -10.16
C ARG A 411 42.47 7.24 -8.88
N ASP A 412 41.19 7.58 -8.67
CA ASP A 412 40.57 7.51 -7.35
C ASP A 412 39.49 6.42 -7.27
N ILE A 413 39.37 5.57 -8.28
CA ILE A 413 38.43 4.43 -8.24
C ILE A 413 38.96 3.40 -7.24
N GLN A 414 38.11 3.09 -6.25
CA GLN A 414 38.43 2.12 -5.20
C GLN A 414 37.94 0.71 -5.57
N PRO A 415 38.63 -0.35 -5.10
CA PRO A 415 38.23 -1.73 -5.37
C PRO A 415 36.78 -2.04 -4.98
N TRP A 416 36.26 -1.49 -3.88
CA TRP A 416 34.91 -1.72 -3.43
C TRP A 416 33.87 -1.16 -4.42
N GLN A 417 34.16 -0.04 -5.07
CA GLN A 417 33.28 0.54 -6.10
C GLN A 417 33.17 -0.39 -7.31
N VAL A 418 34.27 -0.99 -7.71
CA VAL A 418 34.28 -1.93 -8.83
C VAL A 418 33.48 -3.20 -8.50
N ARG A 419 33.69 -3.74 -7.30
CA ARG A 419 32.94 -4.92 -6.83
C ARG A 419 31.43 -4.62 -6.74
N ARG A 420 31.07 -3.49 -6.16
CA ARG A 420 29.67 -3.06 -6.02
C ARG A 420 29.00 -2.88 -7.37
N ALA A 421 29.67 -2.19 -8.30
CA ALA A 421 29.16 -1.99 -9.66
C ALA A 421 29.00 -3.30 -10.43
N ALA A 422 29.98 -4.21 -10.35
CA ALA A 422 29.90 -5.51 -11.00
C ALA A 422 28.72 -6.35 -10.46
N GLU A 423 28.49 -6.32 -9.16
CA GLU A 423 27.37 -7.01 -8.54
C GLU A 423 26.03 -6.40 -8.96
N TYR A 424 25.91 -5.09 -8.94
CA TYR A 424 24.69 -4.41 -9.34
C TYR A 424 24.36 -4.56 -10.83
N MET A 425 25.38 -4.59 -11.69
CA MET A 425 25.22 -4.90 -13.11
C MET A 425 24.57 -6.26 -13.33
N THR A 426 24.96 -7.26 -12.55
CA THR A 426 24.45 -8.64 -12.67
C THR A 426 23.14 -8.88 -11.92
N HIS A 427 22.70 -7.95 -11.08
CA HIS A 427 21.48 -8.01 -10.29
C HIS A 427 20.48 -6.90 -10.68
N ALA A 428 20.45 -6.53 -11.94
CA ALA A 428 19.48 -5.58 -12.45
C ALA A 428 18.04 -6.09 -12.16
N PRO A 429 17.09 -5.19 -11.82
CA PRO A 429 15.72 -5.59 -11.48
C PRO A 429 14.92 -5.94 -12.74
N LEU A 430 15.47 -6.79 -13.57
CA LEU A 430 14.88 -7.31 -14.79
C LEU A 430 14.67 -8.80 -14.65
N GLY A 431 13.47 -9.27 -14.95
CA GLY A 431 13.16 -10.68 -14.86
C GLY A 431 11.78 -10.99 -15.42
N SER A 432 11.51 -12.28 -15.57
CA SER A 432 10.21 -12.77 -16.00
C SER A 432 9.33 -13.17 -14.82
N LEU A 433 8.04 -13.35 -15.06
CA LEU A 433 7.11 -13.85 -14.06
C LEU A 433 7.49 -15.28 -13.58
N ASN A 434 8.17 -16.05 -14.43
CA ASN A 434 8.70 -17.38 -14.09
C ASN A 434 10.03 -17.32 -13.32
N SER A 435 10.43 -16.14 -12.87
CA SER A 435 11.66 -15.89 -12.10
C SER A 435 12.96 -16.12 -12.89
N VAL A 436 12.93 -16.02 -14.19
CA VAL A 436 14.16 -16.01 -15.01
C VAL A 436 14.75 -14.61 -14.94
N GLY A 437 15.95 -14.48 -14.38
CA GLY A 437 16.67 -13.22 -14.29
C GLY A 437 17.22 -12.78 -15.65
N GLY A 438 17.33 -11.46 -15.83
CA GLY A 438 17.88 -10.85 -17.02
C GLY A 438 16.83 -10.23 -17.96
N VAL A 439 17.31 -9.81 -19.15
CA VAL A 439 16.45 -9.19 -20.17
C VAL A 439 15.48 -10.19 -20.78
N ALA A 440 14.48 -9.70 -21.52
CA ALA A 440 13.42 -10.55 -22.08
C ALA A 440 13.93 -11.66 -23.03
N THR A 441 15.09 -11.46 -23.63
CA THR A 441 15.73 -12.42 -24.53
C THR A 441 16.72 -13.35 -23.83
N GLU A 442 16.86 -13.24 -22.50
CA GLU A 442 17.78 -14.06 -21.73
C GLU A 442 17.38 -15.54 -21.76
N ILE A 443 18.36 -16.44 -21.87
CA ILE A 443 18.14 -17.87 -21.72
C ILE A 443 18.06 -18.22 -20.23
N ASN A 444 17.32 -19.29 -19.92
CA ASN A 444 17.06 -19.72 -18.54
C ASN A 444 18.34 -20.25 -17.85
N THR A 445 19.22 -19.34 -17.42
CA THR A 445 20.53 -19.67 -16.81
C THR A 445 20.52 -19.55 -15.28
N PHE A 446 19.71 -18.65 -14.71
CA PHE A 446 19.60 -18.47 -13.26
C PHE A 446 18.24 -17.91 -12.86
N ASN A 447 17.82 -18.26 -11.64
CA ASN A 447 16.57 -17.78 -11.06
C ASN A 447 16.87 -16.58 -10.18
N TYR A 448 16.41 -15.42 -10.62
CA TYR A 448 16.50 -14.19 -9.84
C TYR A 448 15.42 -13.20 -10.25
N VAL A 449 14.71 -12.68 -9.28
CA VAL A 449 13.87 -11.49 -9.43
C VAL A 449 14.10 -10.58 -8.23
N SER A 450 14.47 -9.35 -8.49
CA SER A 450 14.75 -8.36 -7.44
C SER A 450 13.50 -8.11 -6.56
N PRO A 451 13.69 -7.88 -5.26
CA PRO A 451 12.64 -7.36 -4.38
C PRO A 451 11.98 -6.09 -4.93
N ARG A 452 12.74 -5.23 -5.60
CA ARG A 452 12.20 -4.02 -6.26
C ARG A 452 11.18 -4.37 -7.33
N SER A 453 11.48 -5.37 -8.15
CA SER A 453 10.57 -5.84 -9.19
C SER A 453 9.29 -6.44 -8.59
N TRP A 454 9.43 -7.28 -7.57
CA TRP A 454 8.28 -7.86 -6.89
C TRP A 454 7.40 -6.82 -6.21
N LEU A 455 7.99 -5.90 -5.46
CA LEU A 455 7.25 -4.84 -4.76
C LEU A 455 6.64 -3.83 -5.73
N CYS A 456 7.36 -3.43 -6.76
CA CYS A 456 6.85 -2.52 -7.78
C CYS A 456 5.67 -3.11 -8.53
N THR A 457 5.83 -4.31 -9.10
CA THR A 457 4.78 -4.94 -9.92
C THR A 457 3.56 -5.31 -9.10
N SER A 458 3.74 -5.84 -7.89
CA SER A 458 2.64 -6.21 -7.00
C SER A 458 1.82 -4.99 -6.57
N HIS A 459 2.46 -3.90 -6.20
CA HIS A 459 1.76 -2.69 -5.74
C HIS A 459 1.13 -1.90 -6.90
N PHE A 460 1.74 -1.94 -8.08
CA PHE A 460 1.09 -1.41 -9.28
C PHE A 460 -0.19 -2.21 -9.60
N PHE A 461 -0.12 -3.53 -9.56
CA PHE A 461 -1.28 -4.41 -9.74
C PHE A 461 -2.38 -4.15 -8.70
N LEU A 462 -2.00 -4.08 -7.42
CA LEU A 462 -2.95 -3.79 -6.35
C LEU A 462 -3.58 -2.40 -6.50
N GLY A 463 -2.78 -1.38 -6.82
CA GLY A 463 -3.26 -0.03 -7.05
C GLY A 463 -4.25 0.05 -8.21
N PHE A 464 -4.01 -0.69 -9.29
CA PHE A 464 -4.93 -0.79 -10.42
C PHE A 464 -6.28 -1.39 -10.00
N PHE A 465 -6.28 -2.48 -9.22
CA PHE A 465 -7.54 -3.08 -8.73
C PHE A 465 -8.25 -2.21 -7.70
N MET A 466 -7.52 -1.46 -6.87
CA MET A 466 -8.13 -0.45 -5.99
C MET A 466 -8.82 0.65 -6.81
N TRP A 467 -8.24 1.05 -7.93
CA TRP A 467 -8.87 2.02 -8.83
C TRP A 467 -10.16 1.48 -9.46
N ILE A 468 -10.16 0.24 -9.95
CA ILE A 468 -11.37 -0.40 -10.45
C ILE A 468 -12.44 -0.49 -9.36
N GLY A 469 -12.05 -0.87 -8.15
CA GLY A 469 -12.95 -0.90 -6.99
C GLY A 469 -13.51 0.49 -6.67
N HIS A 470 -12.67 1.52 -6.73
CA HIS A 470 -13.11 2.91 -6.57
C HIS A 470 -14.19 3.28 -7.57
N LEU A 471 -13.99 2.99 -8.85
CA LEU A 471 -14.96 3.30 -9.90
C LEU A 471 -16.29 2.56 -9.68
N TRP A 472 -16.23 1.27 -9.34
CA TRP A 472 -17.41 0.48 -9.05
C TRP A 472 -18.22 1.04 -7.86
N HIS A 473 -17.57 1.24 -6.73
CA HIS A 473 -18.23 1.69 -5.51
C HIS A 473 -18.68 3.15 -5.59
N ALA A 474 -17.95 4.01 -6.28
CA ALA A 474 -18.36 5.39 -6.53
C ALA A 474 -19.63 5.44 -7.40
N GLY A 475 -19.68 4.65 -8.47
CA GLY A 475 -20.85 4.56 -9.33
C GLY A 475 -22.08 3.98 -8.59
N ARG A 476 -21.86 2.90 -7.83
CA ARG A 476 -22.93 2.26 -7.08
C ARG A 476 -23.45 3.13 -5.92
N ALA A 477 -22.57 3.86 -5.24
CA ALA A 477 -22.98 4.82 -4.21
C ALA A 477 -23.85 5.94 -4.77
N ARG A 478 -23.54 6.47 -5.94
CA ARG A 478 -24.35 7.45 -6.65
C ARG A 478 -25.71 6.87 -7.06
N ALA A 479 -25.70 5.67 -7.63
CA ALA A 479 -26.92 4.98 -8.01
C ALA A 479 -27.85 4.72 -6.82
N ALA A 480 -27.28 4.30 -5.68
CA ALA A 480 -28.03 4.13 -4.43
C ALA A 480 -28.62 5.45 -3.93
N GLY A 481 -27.88 6.54 -4.00
CA GLY A 481 -28.35 7.88 -3.66
C GLY A 481 -29.52 8.36 -4.53
N ALA A 482 -29.55 7.94 -5.79
CA ALA A 482 -30.63 8.22 -6.73
C ALA A 482 -31.76 7.17 -6.70
N GLY A 483 -31.61 6.07 -5.95
CA GLY A 483 -32.64 5.05 -5.74
C GLY A 483 -32.72 3.95 -6.79
N PHE A 484 -31.73 3.78 -7.66
CA PHE A 484 -31.73 2.78 -8.73
C PHE A 484 -30.54 1.79 -8.71
N GLU A 485 -29.89 1.59 -7.56
CA GLU A 485 -28.77 0.65 -7.39
C GLU A 485 -29.14 -0.82 -7.67
N LYS A 486 -30.41 -1.13 -7.56
CA LYS A 486 -31.00 -2.46 -7.86
C LYS A 486 -31.57 -2.56 -9.27
N GLY A 487 -31.28 -1.59 -10.13
CA GLY A 487 -31.80 -1.48 -11.48
C GLY A 487 -33.14 -0.73 -11.55
N ILE A 488 -33.67 -0.61 -12.76
CA ILE A 488 -34.95 0.06 -13.01
C ILE A 488 -36.08 -0.88 -12.61
N SER A 489 -36.93 -0.43 -11.68
CA SER A 489 -38.15 -1.14 -11.34
C SER A 489 -39.17 -0.97 -12.49
N ARG A 490 -39.72 -2.08 -13.03
CA ARG A 490 -40.77 -2.03 -14.03
C ARG A 490 -42.04 -1.35 -13.55
N GLU A 491 -42.21 -1.26 -12.24
CA GLU A 491 -43.35 -0.57 -11.60
C GLU A 491 -43.16 0.94 -11.53
N ASN A 492 -41.92 1.41 -11.62
CA ASN A 492 -41.52 2.82 -11.54
C ASN A 492 -40.50 3.16 -12.64
N GLU A 493 -40.86 2.91 -13.89
CA GLU A 493 -39.99 3.31 -15.01
C GLU A 493 -39.93 4.84 -15.08
N PRO A 494 -38.73 5.46 -15.03
CA PRO A 494 -38.61 6.93 -15.05
C PRO A 494 -39.21 7.55 -16.31
N VAL A 495 -39.24 6.80 -17.41
CA VAL A 495 -39.83 7.22 -18.68
C VAL A 495 -41.34 7.45 -18.58
N LEU A 496 -42.04 6.78 -17.66
CA LEU A 496 -43.47 6.97 -17.45
C LEU A 496 -43.83 8.31 -16.81
N TYR A 497 -42.85 9.02 -16.24
CA TYR A 497 -43.03 10.38 -15.71
C TYR A 497 -42.76 11.48 -16.75
N MET A 498 -42.22 11.11 -17.91
CA MET A 498 -42.02 12.03 -19.04
C MET A 498 -43.25 11.96 -19.93
N ARG A 499 -44.16 12.94 -19.85
CA ARG A 499 -45.26 13.04 -20.81
C ARG A 499 -44.70 13.58 -22.13
N PRO A 500 -45.15 12.97 -23.28
CA PRO A 500 -44.90 13.59 -24.58
C PRO A 500 -45.46 15.01 -24.56
N LEU A 501 -44.71 15.93 -25.21
CA LEU A 501 -45.27 17.25 -25.49
C LEU A 501 -46.36 17.04 -26.54
N ASP A 502 -47.63 17.34 -26.18
CA ASP A 502 -48.74 17.30 -27.08
C ASP A 502 -48.64 18.44 -28.11
#